data_44a201a9dd1e8eb42fd866993c5f3a58
#
_entry.id   44a201a9dd1e8eb42fd866993c5f3a58
#
_cell.length_a   1.000
_cell.length_b   1.000
_cell.length_c   1.000
_cell.angle_alpha   90.00
_cell.angle_beta   90.00
_cell.angle_gamma   90.00
#
_symmetry.space_group_name_H-M   'P 1'
#
loop_
_entity.id
_entity.type
_entity.pdbx_description
1 polymer ?
#
loop_
_entity_poly.entity_id
_entity_poly.type
_entity_poly.pdbx_seq_one_letter_code
_entity_poly.pdbx_strand_id
1 'polypeptide(L)'
;DASNTGHEPDLLLLPRDPDAAARDLREQLRQRTGVRHLGLLVTDTAGRPWRAGVTDFALGSAGLAPVEDLRGGTDADGRPLMVTVRALADELAAAADLVKGKSDGIPAALVRGCPSSWFEDDGAGARSLIRTGPGDWFRMGHVEAVRAALGAAPGTAAAMAVGIPGADRALSERIRRVLAVALLTEEDAAVDLEAAPDAFTLTVTAPDPYAVGRVTARLEVACWSEDLRCESAAAGGGATLRITRVDASSV
;
A
#
# COMPACT_ATOMS: atom_id res chain seq x y z
N ASP A 1 -16.12 6.03 0.91
CA ASP A 1 -16.17 6.49 -0.46
C ASP A 1 -17.52 7.16 -0.74
N ALA A 2 -17.50 8.19 -1.56
CA ALA A 2 -18.70 8.92 -2.00
C ALA A 2 -19.17 8.52 -3.42
N SER A 3 -18.50 7.54 -4.04
CA SER A 3 -18.92 7.06 -5.36
C SER A 3 -20.18 6.20 -5.24
N ASN A 4 -21.10 6.39 -6.20
CA ASN A 4 -22.35 5.62 -6.30
C ASN A 4 -23.28 5.74 -5.09
N THR A 5 -23.23 6.87 -4.35
CA THR A 5 -24.11 7.15 -3.21
C THR A 5 -25.43 7.82 -3.60
N GLY A 6 -25.67 8.05 -4.88
CA GLY A 6 -26.86 8.79 -5.36
C GLY A 6 -26.65 10.30 -5.32
N HIS A 7 -27.74 11.04 -5.04
CA HIS A 7 -27.76 12.52 -5.08
C HIS A 7 -27.43 13.19 -3.73
N GLU A 8 -27.44 12.43 -2.64
CA GLU A 8 -27.12 12.93 -1.31
C GLU A 8 -25.61 12.78 -1.03
N PRO A 9 -25.02 13.66 -0.21
CA PRO A 9 -23.60 13.60 0.14
C PRO A 9 -23.30 12.49 1.16
N ASP A 10 -23.80 11.29 0.91
CA ASP A 10 -23.59 10.14 1.76
C ASP A 10 -22.26 9.46 1.52
N LEU A 11 -21.80 8.71 2.50
CA LEU A 11 -20.59 7.89 2.43
C LEU A 11 -20.96 6.42 2.53
N LEU A 12 -20.45 5.62 1.59
CA LEU A 12 -20.47 4.17 1.71
C LEU A 12 -19.23 3.71 2.48
N LEU A 13 -19.48 2.94 3.53
CA LEU A 13 -18.44 2.28 4.32
C LEU A 13 -18.32 0.83 3.90
N LEU A 14 -17.08 0.34 3.89
CA LEU A 14 -16.84 -1.10 3.71
C LEU A 14 -17.40 -1.88 4.90
N PRO A 15 -17.84 -3.13 4.71
CA PRO A 15 -18.22 -4.01 5.79
C PRO A 15 -17.06 -4.17 6.79
N ARG A 16 -17.36 -4.21 8.09
CA ARG A 16 -16.33 -4.44 9.13
C ARG A 16 -15.66 -5.81 9.01
N ASP A 17 -16.44 -6.80 8.59
CA ASP A 17 -15.99 -8.14 8.26
C ASP A 17 -16.64 -8.55 6.93
N PRO A 18 -15.93 -8.36 5.79
CA PRO A 18 -16.45 -8.69 4.47
C PRO A 18 -16.72 -10.19 4.29
N ASP A 19 -15.94 -11.07 4.91
CA ASP A 19 -16.16 -12.50 4.86
C ASP A 19 -17.44 -12.90 5.62
N ALA A 20 -17.72 -12.28 6.77
CA ALA A 20 -18.98 -12.47 7.49
C ALA A 20 -20.17 -11.98 6.66
N ALA A 21 -20.05 -10.79 6.06
CA ALA A 21 -21.10 -10.25 5.17
C ALA A 21 -21.35 -11.18 3.97
N ALA A 22 -20.30 -11.75 3.39
CA ALA A 22 -20.43 -12.76 2.32
C ALA A 22 -21.16 -14.02 2.79
N ARG A 23 -20.85 -14.53 3.98
CA ARG A 23 -21.55 -15.71 4.56
C ARG A 23 -23.04 -15.44 4.78
N ASP A 24 -23.37 -14.29 5.35
CA ASP A 24 -24.75 -13.92 5.64
C ASP A 24 -25.58 -13.76 4.35
N LEU A 25 -25.03 -13.10 3.34
CA LEU A 25 -25.67 -12.95 2.03
C LEU A 25 -25.82 -14.30 1.32
N ARG A 26 -24.78 -15.14 1.34
CA ARG A 26 -24.83 -16.50 0.77
C ARG A 26 -25.96 -17.32 1.37
N GLU A 27 -26.09 -17.33 2.69
CA GLU A 27 -27.12 -18.08 3.39
C GLU A 27 -28.54 -17.58 3.03
N GLN A 28 -28.75 -16.27 3.01
CA GLN A 28 -30.03 -15.68 2.58
C GLN A 28 -30.39 -16.06 1.14
N LEU A 29 -29.41 -16.06 0.22
CA LEU A 29 -29.62 -16.47 -1.16
C LEU A 29 -29.93 -17.95 -1.27
N ARG A 30 -29.22 -18.82 -0.52
CA ARG A 30 -29.52 -20.28 -0.48
C ARG A 30 -30.95 -20.56 0.00
N GLN A 31 -31.39 -19.89 1.05
CA GLN A 31 -32.74 -20.03 1.58
C GLN A 31 -33.81 -19.58 0.56
N ARG A 32 -33.58 -18.50 -0.17
CA ARG A 32 -34.52 -17.97 -1.15
C ARG A 32 -34.58 -18.75 -2.45
N THR A 33 -33.45 -19.33 -2.88
CA THR A 33 -33.31 -19.96 -4.21
C THR A 33 -33.28 -21.48 -4.18
N GLY A 34 -32.99 -22.10 -3.03
CA GLY A 34 -32.77 -23.54 -2.90
C GLY A 34 -31.46 -24.03 -3.53
N VAL A 35 -30.59 -23.15 -4.04
CA VAL A 35 -29.31 -23.52 -4.68
C VAL A 35 -28.33 -23.96 -3.61
N ARG A 36 -27.81 -25.19 -3.74
CA ARG A 36 -26.87 -25.76 -2.77
C ARG A 36 -25.43 -25.32 -3.02
N HIS A 37 -24.95 -25.41 -4.26
CA HIS A 37 -23.62 -24.99 -4.65
C HIS A 37 -23.66 -23.52 -5.08
N LEU A 38 -23.34 -22.66 -4.15
CA LEU A 38 -23.32 -21.22 -4.33
C LEU A 38 -22.08 -20.66 -3.63
N GLY A 39 -21.20 -20.02 -4.39
CA GLY A 39 -20.17 -19.12 -3.87
C GLY A 39 -20.66 -17.68 -3.92
N LEU A 40 -20.26 -16.85 -2.99
CA LEU A 40 -20.55 -15.43 -2.95
C LEU A 40 -19.29 -14.63 -2.69
N LEU A 41 -19.05 -13.62 -3.50
CA LEU A 41 -17.97 -12.66 -3.34
C LEU A 41 -18.54 -11.27 -3.07
N VAL A 42 -17.99 -10.57 -2.09
CA VAL A 42 -18.12 -9.13 -1.91
C VAL A 42 -16.88 -8.50 -2.50
N THR A 43 -17.03 -7.57 -3.43
CA THR A 43 -15.92 -7.02 -4.20
C THR A 43 -15.86 -5.50 -4.11
N ASP A 44 -14.69 -4.95 -4.30
CA ASP A 44 -14.49 -3.51 -4.51
C ASP A 44 -13.32 -3.27 -5.46
N THR A 45 -13.29 -2.07 -6.04
CA THR A 45 -12.30 -1.69 -7.05
C THR A 45 -11.06 -1.07 -6.39
N ALA A 46 -9.88 -1.54 -6.72
CA ALA A 46 -8.62 -0.96 -6.23
C ALA A 46 -7.53 -0.91 -7.30
N GLY A 47 -6.54 -0.05 -7.07
CA GLY A 47 -5.30 -0.01 -7.85
C GLY A 47 -4.38 -1.19 -7.51
N ARG A 48 -3.40 -1.43 -8.38
CA ARG A 48 -2.38 -2.47 -8.20
C ARG A 48 -0.99 -1.87 -8.31
N PRO A 49 0.00 -2.33 -7.53
CA PRO A 49 1.38 -1.94 -7.71
C PRO A 49 1.87 -2.23 -9.15
N TRP A 50 2.65 -1.31 -9.70
CA TRP A 50 3.28 -1.39 -11.03
C TRP A 50 2.34 -1.52 -12.24
N ARG A 51 1.06 -1.29 -12.09
CA ARG A 51 0.09 -1.32 -13.20
C ARG A 51 -0.87 -0.15 -13.09
N ALA A 52 -1.00 0.60 -14.16
CA ALA A 52 -2.04 1.60 -14.30
C ALA A 52 -3.44 0.95 -14.34
N GLY A 53 -4.45 1.73 -13.98
CA GLY A 53 -5.83 1.29 -13.92
C GLY A 53 -6.20 0.59 -12.62
N VAL A 54 -7.50 0.41 -12.44
CA VAL A 54 -8.11 -0.29 -11.30
C VAL A 54 -8.72 -1.60 -11.75
N THR A 55 -8.99 -2.51 -10.82
CA THR A 55 -9.72 -3.76 -11.05
C THR A 55 -10.45 -4.14 -9.78
N ASP A 56 -11.50 -4.96 -9.89
CA ASP A 56 -12.17 -5.51 -8.72
C ASP A 56 -11.30 -6.57 -8.03
N PHE A 57 -11.36 -6.57 -6.72
CA PHE A 57 -10.77 -7.57 -5.83
C PHE A 57 -11.84 -8.13 -4.90
N ALA A 58 -11.68 -9.37 -4.48
CA ALA A 58 -12.51 -9.98 -3.46
C ALA A 58 -12.15 -9.43 -2.08
N LEU A 59 -13.06 -8.69 -1.47
CA LEU A 59 -12.97 -8.25 -0.07
C LEU A 59 -13.45 -9.33 0.88
N GLY A 60 -14.52 -10.06 0.49
CA GLY A 60 -15.10 -11.18 1.25
C GLY A 60 -15.47 -12.33 0.34
N SER A 61 -15.32 -13.56 0.84
CA SER A 61 -15.66 -14.81 0.14
C SER A 61 -16.39 -15.77 1.06
N ALA A 62 -17.43 -16.41 0.54
CA ALA A 62 -18.14 -17.49 1.22
C ALA A 62 -18.57 -18.56 0.24
N GLY A 63 -18.37 -19.83 0.62
CA GLY A 63 -18.76 -20.97 -0.20
C GLY A 63 -17.90 -21.22 -1.43
N LEU A 64 -16.73 -20.55 -1.49
CA LEU A 64 -15.77 -20.63 -2.58
C LEU A 64 -14.36 -20.55 -2.02
N ALA A 65 -13.45 -21.41 -2.48
CA ALA A 65 -12.03 -21.33 -2.18
C ALA A 65 -11.46 -20.01 -2.77
N PRO A 66 -10.90 -19.10 -1.98
CA PRO A 66 -10.37 -17.85 -2.49
C PRO A 66 -9.07 -18.05 -3.29
N VAL A 67 -8.38 -19.16 -3.04
CA VAL A 67 -7.10 -19.53 -3.66
C VAL A 67 -7.20 -20.93 -4.23
N GLU A 68 -6.70 -21.14 -5.43
CA GLU A 68 -6.50 -22.47 -6.01
C GLU A 68 -4.99 -22.81 -6.00
N ASP A 69 -4.60 -23.74 -5.16
CA ASP A 69 -3.21 -24.19 -5.05
C ASP A 69 -2.98 -25.37 -6.02
N LEU A 70 -2.26 -25.11 -7.09
CA LEU A 70 -1.92 -26.10 -8.11
C LEU A 70 -0.53 -26.71 -7.93
N ARG A 71 0.18 -26.36 -6.85
CA ARG A 71 1.50 -26.92 -6.56
C ARG A 71 1.43 -28.41 -6.33
N GLY A 72 2.41 -29.14 -6.85
CA GLY A 72 2.43 -30.60 -6.81
C GLY A 72 1.60 -31.29 -7.90
N GLY A 73 0.81 -30.53 -8.68
CA GLY A 73 0.19 -31.00 -9.91
C GLY A 73 1.16 -30.95 -11.10
N THR A 74 0.64 -31.23 -12.28
CA THR A 74 1.39 -31.18 -13.56
C THR A 74 0.70 -30.27 -14.56
N ASP A 75 1.46 -29.66 -15.47
CA ASP A 75 0.93 -28.96 -16.62
C ASP A 75 0.45 -29.93 -17.71
N ALA A 76 -0.02 -29.38 -18.84
CA ALA A 76 -0.51 -30.17 -19.98
C ALA A 76 0.56 -31.07 -20.63
N ASP A 77 1.84 -30.74 -20.45
CA ASP A 77 2.98 -31.50 -20.95
C ASP A 77 3.56 -32.47 -19.91
N GLY A 78 2.93 -32.59 -18.74
CA GLY A 78 3.35 -33.46 -17.62
C GLY A 78 4.47 -32.88 -16.76
N ARG A 79 4.81 -31.58 -16.87
CA ARG A 79 5.84 -30.94 -16.06
C ARG A 79 5.28 -30.53 -14.69
N PRO A 80 6.03 -30.70 -13.59
CA PRO A 80 5.56 -30.34 -12.25
C PRO A 80 5.27 -28.84 -12.10
N LEU A 81 4.13 -28.51 -11.53
CA LEU A 81 3.78 -27.16 -11.11
C LEU A 81 4.33 -26.91 -9.70
N MET A 82 5.41 -26.13 -9.60
CA MET A 82 6.13 -25.93 -8.33
C MET A 82 5.66 -24.70 -7.55
N VAL A 83 5.13 -23.68 -8.24
CA VAL A 83 4.87 -22.36 -7.63
C VAL A 83 3.47 -21.80 -7.97
N THR A 84 2.68 -22.51 -8.75
CA THR A 84 1.42 -21.99 -9.27
C THR A 84 0.34 -21.99 -8.18
N VAL A 85 -0.02 -20.79 -7.75
CA VAL A 85 -1.15 -20.52 -6.84
C VAL A 85 -1.96 -19.40 -7.47
N ARG A 86 -3.25 -19.65 -7.75
CA ARG A 86 -4.14 -18.68 -8.39
C ARG A 86 -4.98 -17.97 -7.33
N ALA A 87 -5.12 -16.65 -7.44
CA ALA A 87 -6.06 -15.86 -6.65
C ALA A 87 -7.46 -15.97 -7.27
N LEU A 88 -8.11 -17.12 -7.09
CA LEU A 88 -9.35 -17.48 -7.76
C LEU A 88 -10.47 -16.46 -7.52
N ALA A 89 -10.63 -16.00 -6.27
CA ALA A 89 -11.66 -15.04 -5.93
C ALA A 89 -11.43 -13.68 -6.62
N ASP A 90 -10.18 -13.23 -6.73
CA ASP A 90 -9.85 -11.97 -7.43
C ASP A 90 -10.06 -12.10 -8.95
N GLU A 91 -9.72 -13.24 -9.55
CA GLU A 91 -10.00 -13.49 -10.97
C GLU A 91 -11.50 -13.45 -11.27
N LEU A 92 -12.32 -14.06 -10.41
CA LEU A 92 -13.79 -14.05 -10.55
C LEU A 92 -14.37 -12.65 -10.29
N ALA A 93 -13.83 -11.90 -9.32
CA ALA A 93 -14.24 -10.53 -9.05
C ALA A 93 -13.98 -9.63 -10.26
N ALA A 94 -12.77 -9.68 -10.83
CA ALA A 94 -12.40 -8.91 -12.01
C ALA A 94 -13.21 -9.31 -13.25
N ALA A 95 -13.48 -10.60 -13.45
CA ALA A 95 -14.33 -11.07 -14.55
C ALA A 95 -15.77 -10.58 -14.42
N ALA A 96 -16.32 -10.56 -13.20
CA ALA A 96 -17.66 -10.06 -12.91
C ALA A 96 -17.77 -8.54 -13.13
N ASP A 97 -16.71 -7.78 -12.85
CA ASP A 97 -16.68 -6.33 -13.03
C ASP A 97 -16.82 -5.92 -14.51
N LEU A 98 -16.29 -6.72 -15.42
CA LEU A 98 -16.41 -6.48 -16.87
C LEU A 98 -17.88 -6.37 -17.35
N VAL A 99 -18.81 -7.05 -16.68
CA VAL A 99 -20.25 -7.05 -17.04
C VAL A 99 -21.08 -6.16 -16.12
N LYS A 100 -20.60 -5.82 -14.94
CA LYS A 100 -21.27 -4.86 -14.05
C LYS A 100 -21.16 -3.43 -14.58
N GLY A 101 -20.02 -3.09 -15.17
CA GLY A 101 -19.70 -1.72 -15.55
C GLY A 101 -19.61 -0.76 -14.37
N LYS A 102 -19.18 0.48 -14.63
CA LYS A 102 -18.99 1.47 -13.56
C LYS A 102 -20.20 2.39 -13.37
N SER A 103 -20.98 2.62 -14.42
CA SER A 103 -22.09 3.60 -14.45
C SER A 103 -23.46 2.99 -14.72
N ASP A 104 -23.56 1.68 -14.91
CA ASP A 104 -24.77 1.02 -15.36
C ASP A 104 -25.74 0.65 -14.21
N GLY A 105 -25.33 0.91 -12.97
CA GLY A 105 -26.14 0.63 -11.78
C GLY A 105 -26.36 -0.87 -11.52
N ILE A 106 -25.49 -1.74 -12.03
CA ILE A 106 -25.58 -3.20 -11.85
C ILE A 106 -24.76 -3.61 -10.61
N PRO A 107 -25.40 -3.90 -9.48
CA PRO A 107 -24.69 -4.16 -8.22
C PRO A 107 -24.09 -5.56 -8.12
N ALA A 108 -24.52 -6.51 -8.96
CA ALA A 108 -24.11 -7.91 -8.88
C ALA A 108 -24.07 -8.58 -10.25
N ALA A 109 -23.16 -9.54 -10.42
CA ALA A 109 -23.09 -10.42 -11.58
C ALA A 109 -23.14 -11.89 -11.15
N LEU A 110 -23.67 -12.76 -12.01
CA LEU A 110 -23.73 -14.18 -11.79
C LEU A 110 -22.75 -14.90 -12.73
N VAL A 111 -21.75 -15.56 -12.14
CA VAL A 111 -20.80 -16.40 -12.86
C VAL A 111 -21.30 -17.85 -12.80
N ARG A 112 -21.34 -18.54 -13.93
CA ARG A 112 -21.79 -19.94 -14.05
C ARG A 112 -20.70 -20.80 -14.70
N GLY A 113 -20.80 -22.11 -14.50
CA GLY A 113 -19.85 -23.07 -15.08
C GLY A 113 -18.55 -23.25 -14.28
N CYS A 114 -18.53 -22.77 -13.03
CA CYS A 114 -17.39 -22.97 -12.15
C CYS A 114 -17.25 -24.48 -11.81
N PRO A 115 -16.01 -25.01 -11.79
CA PRO A 115 -15.74 -26.39 -11.36
C PRO A 115 -16.25 -26.63 -9.93
N SER A 116 -16.77 -27.84 -9.67
CA SER A 116 -17.26 -28.20 -8.33
C SER A 116 -16.15 -28.16 -7.27
N SER A 117 -14.91 -28.39 -7.66
CA SER A 117 -13.72 -28.33 -6.79
C SER A 117 -13.43 -26.94 -6.22
N TRP A 118 -14.02 -25.89 -6.79
CA TRP A 118 -13.85 -24.53 -6.28
C TRP A 118 -14.77 -24.19 -5.11
N PHE A 119 -15.81 -25.01 -4.89
CA PHE A 119 -16.78 -24.76 -3.82
C PHE A 119 -16.35 -25.45 -2.53
N GLU A 120 -16.40 -24.69 -1.44
CA GLU A 120 -16.16 -25.18 -0.08
C GLU A 120 -17.15 -24.53 0.89
N ASP A 121 -17.55 -25.23 1.95
CA ASP A 121 -18.55 -24.69 2.88
C ASP A 121 -17.95 -23.74 3.93
N ASP A 122 -16.79 -24.09 4.49
CA ASP A 122 -16.13 -23.36 5.58
C ASP A 122 -14.73 -22.90 5.16
N GLY A 123 -14.69 -22.08 4.11
CA GLY A 123 -13.42 -21.58 3.58
C GLY A 123 -12.77 -20.49 4.42
N ALA A 124 -11.49 -20.28 4.20
CA ALA A 124 -10.68 -19.28 4.88
C ALA A 124 -11.11 -17.82 4.61
N GLY A 125 -12.02 -17.62 3.65
CA GLY A 125 -12.47 -16.30 3.21
C GLY A 125 -11.42 -15.54 2.41
N ALA A 126 -11.82 -14.40 1.84
CA ALA A 126 -10.92 -13.56 1.03
C ALA A 126 -9.78 -12.95 1.85
N ARG A 127 -9.89 -12.90 3.18
CA ARG A 127 -8.81 -12.48 4.08
C ARG A 127 -7.53 -13.30 3.88
N SER A 128 -7.63 -14.56 3.44
CA SER A 128 -6.47 -15.41 3.14
C SER A 128 -5.64 -14.96 1.93
N LEU A 129 -6.19 -14.10 1.07
CA LEU A 129 -5.47 -13.49 -0.04
C LEU A 129 -4.52 -12.37 0.40
N ILE A 130 -4.75 -11.80 1.59
CA ILE A 130 -3.96 -10.67 2.09
C ILE A 130 -2.60 -11.18 2.54
N ARG A 131 -1.54 -10.70 1.88
CA ARG A 131 -0.17 -10.95 2.33
C ARG A 131 0.14 -10.09 3.55
N THR A 132 0.75 -10.70 4.55
CA THR A 132 1.16 -10.02 5.79
C THR A 132 2.59 -10.37 6.18
N GLY A 133 3.22 -9.50 6.97
CA GLY A 133 4.55 -9.72 7.50
C GLY A 133 5.65 -9.76 6.43
N PRO A 134 6.71 -10.59 6.61
CA PRO A 134 7.84 -10.65 5.67
C PRO A 134 7.49 -11.14 4.27
N GLY A 135 6.36 -11.84 4.10
CA GLY A 135 5.88 -12.32 2.80
C GLY A 135 5.20 -11.24 1.95
N ASP A 136 4.91 -10.07 2.53
CA ASP A 136 4.36 -8.94 1.82
C ASP A 136 5.49 -8.03 1.31
N TRP A 137 5.72 -8.08 0.00
CA TRP A 137 6.76 -7.28 -0.65
C TRP A 137 6.41 -5.79 -0.71
N PHE A 138 5.14 -5.43 -0.51
CA PHE A 138 4.63 -4.07 -0.57
C PHE A 138 4.15 -3.54 0.78
N ARG A 139 4.52 -4.20 1.88
CA ARG A 139 4.13 -3.82 3.24
C ARG A 139 4.54 -2.40 3.64
N MET A 140 5.56 -1.86 2.98
CA MET A 140 6.01 -0.48 3.16
C MET A 140 5.96 0.22 1.80
N GLY A 141 5.36 1.40 1.74
CA GLY A 141 5.53 2.33 0.64
C GLY A 141 6.99 2.83 0.57
N HIS A 142 7.35 3.55 -0.49
CA HIS A 142 8.73 4.06 -0.65
C HIS A 142 9.13 5.00 0.50
N VAL A 143 8.21 5.82 0.98
CA VAL A 143 8.46 6.74 2.11
C VAL A 143 8.73 5.98 3.41
N GLU A 144 7.89 5.00 3.73
CA GLU A 144 8.06 4.16 4.92
C GLU A 144 9.34 3.33 4.85
N ALA A 145 9.71 2.83 3.67
CA ALA A 145 10.94 2.08 3.48
C ALA A 145 12.19 2.94 3.72
N VAL A 146 12.20 4.16 3.18
CA VAL A 146 13.28 5.13 3.41
C VAL A 146 13.40 5.49 4.89
N ARG A 147 12.27 5.81 5.54
CA ARG A 147 12.26 6.14 6.97
C ARG A 147 12.67 4.96 7.85
N ALA A 148 12.24 3.75 7.51
CA ALA A 148 12.63 2.54 8.21
C ALA A 148 14.16 2.29 8.13
N ALA A 149 14.77 2.52 6.96
CA ALA A 149 16.22 2.43 6.76
C ALA A 149 17.00 3.47 7.60
N LEU A 150 16.38 4.62 7.89
CA LEU A 150 16.95 5.65 8.75
C LEU A 150 16.63 5.46 10.25
N GLY A 151 15.88 4.41 10.63
CA GLY A 151 15.56 4.09 12.02
C GLY A 151 14.13 4.41 12.47
N ALA A 152 13.28 4.99 11.60
CA ALA A 152 11.90 5.34 11.89
C ALA A 152 10.91 4.37 11.22
N ALA A 153 11.00 3.08 11.53
CA ALA A 153 10.10 2.06 10.97
C ALA A 153 8.63 2.28 11.40
N PRO A 154 7.64 1.99 10.54
CA PRO A 154 6.24 2.12 10.86
C PRO A 154 5.85 1.42 12.16
N GLY A 155 5.03 2.05 12.98
CA GLY A 155 4.57 1.52 14.27
C GLY A 155 5.57 1.69 15.42
N THR A 156 6.75 2.27 15.21
CA THR A 156 7.72 2.57 16.27
C THR A 156 7.49 3.94 16.91
N ALA A 157 7.99 4.12 18.14
CA ALA A 157 7.97 5.42 18.82
C ALA A 157 8.70 6.51 18.00
N ALA A 158 9.80 6.14 17.33
CA ALA A 158 10.55 7.03 16.46
C ALA A 158 9.69 7.53 15.27
N ALA A 159 8.95 6.64 14.61
CA ALA A 159 8.04 7.03 13.52
C ALA A 159 6.91 7.96 14.01
N MET A 160 6.37 7.71 15.19
CA MET A 160 5.36 8.58 15.80
C MET A 160 5.90 9.95 16.13
N ALA A 161 7.13 10.05 16.66
CA ALA A 161 7.80 11.32 16.99
C ALA A 161 8.12 12.15 15.73
N VAL A 162 8.52 11.51 14.63
CA VAL A 162 8.74 12.16 13.34
C VAL A 162 7.45 12.72 12.75
N GLY A 163 6.36 11.97 12.86
CA GLY A 163 5.04 12.31 12.33
C GLY A 163 4.79 11.81 10.90
N ILE A 164 3.55 12.02 10.43
CA ILE A 164 3.08 11.52 9.11
C ILE A 164 3.71 12.36 7.99
N PRO A 165 4.26 11.74 6.93
CA PRO A 165 4.74 12.46 5.76
C PRO A 165 3.59 13.15 5.02
N GLY A 166 3.89 14.26 4.35
CA GLY A 166 2.89 14.96 3.56
C GLY A 166 3.53 16.00 2.66
N ALA A 167 3.39 15.80 1.35
CA ALA A 167 3.89 16.72 0.34
C ALA A 167 3.09 18.04 0.28
N ASP A 168 1.84 18.02 0.76
CA ASP A 168 0.93 19.17 0.87
C ASP A 168 1.25 20.10 2.06
N ARG A 169 2.17 19.70 2.93
CA ARG A 169 2.57 20.48 4.10
C ARG A 169 3.53 21.63 3.76
N ALA A 170 3.60 22.60 4.67
CA ALA A 170 4.57 23.69 4.55
C ALA A 170 6.01 23.17 4.48
N LEU A 171 6.88 23.83 3.69
CA LEU A 171 8.26 23.40 3.51
C LEU A 171 9.01 23.30 4.86
N SER A 172 8.77 24.21 5.78
CA SER A 172 9.35 24.20 7.13
C SER A 172 8.97 22.95 7.96
N GLU A 173 7.72 22.46 7.84
CA GLU A 173 7.30 21.23 8.49
C GLU A 173 7.98 20.00 7.89
N ARG A 174 8.11 19.96 6.56
CA ARG A 174 8.81 18.88 5.85
C ARG A 174 10.29 18.84 6.27
N ILE A 175 10.97 20.00 6.31
CA ILE A 175 12.35 20.11 6.80
C ILE A 175 12.49 19.64 8.26
N ARG A 176 11.55 20.02 9.14
CA ARG A 176 11.56 19.54 10.52
C ARG A 176 11.53 18.01 10.59
N ARG A 177 10.74 17.35 9.74
CA ARG A 177 10.69 15.88 9.69
C ARG A 177 11.94 15.27 9.08
N VAL A 178 12.53 15.90 8.06
CA VAL A 178 13.84 15.50 7.50
C VAL A 178 14.90 15.49 8.61
N LEU A 179 15.00 16.56 9.36
CA LEU A 179 15.94 16.65 10.48
C LEU A 179 15.65 15.59 11.56
N ALA A 180 14.37 15.43 11.93
CA ALA A 180 13.96 14.47 12.94
C ALA A 180 14.33 13.02 12.57
N VAL A 181 14.18 12.64 11.29
CA VAL A 181 14.55 11.29 10.81
C VAL A 181 16.07 11.15 10.66
N ALA A 182 16.72 12.13 10.05
CA ALA A 182 18.14 12.03 9.77
C ALA A 182 18.99 11.96 11.04
N LEU A 183 18.58 12.69 12.08
CA LEU A 183 19.34 12.82 13.34
C LEU A 183 18.93 11.84 14.44
N LEU A 184 18.05 10.89 14.18
CA LEU A 184 17.57 9.92 15.19
C LEU A 184 18.69 9.17 15.93
N THR A 185 19.82 8.97 15.30
CA THR A 185 20.97 8.20 15.85
C THR A 185 22.27 9.01 15.82
N GLU A 186 22.18 10.33 15.65
CA GLU A 186 23.33 11.21 15.44
C GLU A 186 23.41 12.24 16.58
N GLU A 187 24.07 11.87 17.68
CA GLU A 187 24.13 12.70 18.89
C GLU A 187 25.26 13.76 18.82
N ASP A 188 26.31 13.52 18.03
CA ASP A 188 27.51 14.36 18.00
C ASP A 188 27.58 15.36 16.85
N ALA A 189 26.52 15.44 16.02
CA ALA A 189 26.48 16.36 14.90
C ALA A 189 25.60 17.58 15.19
N ALA A 190 26.08 18.76 14.79
CA ALA A 190 25.27 19.96 14.77
C ALA A 190 24.81 20.29 13.34
N VAL A 191 23.57 20.73 13.22
CA VAL A 191 22.99 21.16 11.95
C VAL A 191 22.36 22.52 12.14
N ASP A 192 22.98 23.55 11.54
CA ASP A 192 22.46 24.90 11.49
C ASP A 192 21.52 25.04 10.30
N LEU A 193 20.41 25.78 10.48
CA LEU A 193 19.36 25.96 9.51
C LEU A 193 19.20 27.44 9.13
N GLU A 194 19.34 27.72 7.85
CA GLU A 194 19.01 29.04 7.28
C GLU A 194 17.81 28.93 6.33
N ALA A 195 16.78 29.75 6.54
CA ALA A 195 15.59 29.79 5.71
C ALA A 195 15.71 30.88 4.64
N ALA A 196 15.35 30.55 3.41
CA ALA A 196 15.11 31.46 2.30
C ALA A 196 13.66 31.29 1.79
N PRO A 197 13.10 32.16 0.96
CA PRO A 197 11.70 32.11 0.54
C PRO A 197 11.26 30.77 -0.02
N ASP A 198 12.08 30.11 -0.86
CA ASP A 198 11.77 28.88 -1.54
C ASP A 198 12.79 27.74 -1.31
N ALA A 199 13.69 27.92 -0.35
CA ALA A 199 14.76 26.98 -0.06
C ALA A 199 15.16 27.00 1.41
N PHE A 200 15.82 25.95 1.86
CA PHE A 200 16.53 25.90 3.12
C PHE A 200 17.98 25.50 2.86
N THR A 201 18.89 26.11 3.61
CA THR A 201 20.29 25.69 3.62
C THR A 201 20.59 25.09 4.99
N LEU A 202 21.11 23.86 4.99
CA LEU A 202 21.60 23.20 6.19
C LEU A 202 23.12 23.24 6.18
N THR A 203 23.72 23.59 7.31
CA THR A 203 25.17 23.46 7.51
C THR A 203 25.43 22.37 8.53
N VAL A 204 26.11 21.31 8.11
CA VAL A 204 26.44 20.16 8.95
C VAL A 204 27.86 20.30 9.46
N THR A 205 28.02 20.23 10.78
CA THR A 205 29.32 20.15 11.46
C THR A 205 29.34 18.99 12.43
N ALA A 206 30.49 18.31 12.53
CA ALA A 206 30.69 17.21 13.45
C ALA A 206 32.19 17.09 13.81
N PRO A 207 32.55 16.32 14.88
CA PRO A 207 33.93 16.21 15.35
C PRO A 207 34.92 15.65 14.32
N ASP A 208 34.43 14.81 13.41
CA ASP A 208 35.26 14.18 12.38
C ASP A 208 34.56 14.14 11.00
N PRO A 209 35.34 14.05 9.90
CA PRO A 209 34.78 14.01 8.55
C PRO A 209 33.87 12.83 8.25
N TYR A 210 34.05 11.68 8.93
CA TYR A 210 33.18 10.50 8.75
C TYR A 210 31.78 10.79 9.29
N ALA A 211 31.68 11.42 10.47
CA ALA A 211 30.38 11.83 11.04
C ALA A 211 29.69 12.87 10.14
N VAL A 212 30.42 13.86 9.60
CA VAL A 212 29.89 14.81 8.62
C VAL A 212 29.31 14.09 7.41
N GLY A 213 30.06 13.18 6.80
CA GLY A 213 29.60 12.41 5.62
C GLY A 213 28.38 11.55 5.92
N ARG A 214 28.34 10.89 7.08
CA ARG A 214 27.23 10.06 7.51
C ARG A 214 25.95 10.88 7.69
N VAL A 215 26.01 12.01 8.39
CA VAL A 215 24.86 12.89 8.61
C VAL A 215 24.37 13.51 7.30
N THR A 216 25.30 13.95 6.44
CA THR A 216 24.98 14.46 5.11
C THR A 216 24.19 13.44 4.30
N ALA A 217 24.68 12.20 4.19
CA ALA A 217 24.00 11.13 3.47
C ALA A 217 22.60 10.81 4.07
N ARG A 218 22.45 10.82 5.40
CA ARG A 218 21.17 10.61 6.06
C ARG A 218 20.18 11.75 5.75
N LEU A 219 20.64 12.99 5.71
CA LEU A 219 19.81 14.15 5.33
C LEU A 219 19.36 14.07 3.86
N GLU A 220 20.26 13.72 2.95
CA GLU A 220 19.93 13.50 1.53
C GLU A 220 18.85 12.41 1.38
N VAL A 221 19.04 11.27 2.03
CA VAL A 221 18.06 10.17 2.01
C VAL A 221 16.74 10.57 2.68
N ALA A 222 16.77 11.30 3.80
CA ALA A 222 15.58 11.76 4.48
C ALA A 222 14.75 12.73 3.61
N CYS A 223 15.38 13.54 2.77
CA CYS A 223 14.69 14.43 1.83
C CYS A 223 13.77 13.65 0.86
N TRP A 224 14.17 12.44 0.42
CA TRP A 224 13.32 11.58 -0.39
C TRP A 224 12.01 11.20 0.29
N SER A 225 12.01 11.06 1.61
CA SER A 225 10.78 10.72 2.35
C SER A 225 9.79 11.89 2.44
N GLU A 226 10.18 13.07 2.00
CA GLU A 226 9.38 14.29 2.03
C GLU A 226 9.22 14.92 0.63
N ASP A 227 9.55 14.19 -0.44
CA ASP A 227 9.54 14.66 -1.84
C ASP A 227 10.31 16.00 -2.01
N LEU A 228 11.49 16.09 -1.40
CA LEU A 228 12.36 17.25 -1.47
C LEU A 228 13.61 16.96 -2.30
N ARG A 229 14.05 17.94 -3.06
CA ARG A 229 15.33 17.94 -3.74
C ARG A 229 16.40 18.43 -2.79
N CYS A 230 17.52 17.71 -2.75
CA CYS A 230 18.67 18.05 -1.92
C CYS A 230 19.93 18.08 -2.78
N GLU A 231 20.72 19.15 -2.65
CA GLU A 231 22.02 19.31 -3.30
C GLU A 231 23.05 19.59 -2.20
N SER A 232 24.04 18.70 -2.06
CA SER A 232 25.08 18.84 -1.04
C SER A 232 26.42 19.24 -1.61
N ALA A 233 27.22 19.93 -0.80
CA ALA A 233 28.60 20.33 -1.11
C ALA A 233 29.47 20.32 0.16
N ALA A 234 30.73 19.94 0.02
CA ALA A 234 31.69 20.07 1.11
C ALA A 234 31.98 21.55 1.40
N ALA A 235 32.09 21.92 2.67
CA ALA A 235 32.35 23.33 3.10
C ALA A 235 33.17 23.34 4.38
N GLY A 236 34.42 23.87 4.32
CA GLY A 236 35.20 24.26 5.49
C GLY A 236 35.36 23.20 6.60
N GLY A 237 35.46 21.94 6.28
CA GLY A 237 35.50 20.82 7.26
C GLY A 237 34.12 20.27 7.66
N GLY A 238 33.04 20.81 7.10
CA GLY A 238 31.66 20.34 7.20
C GLY A 238 31.04 20.12 5.85
N ALA A 239 29.70 20.14 5.77
CA ALA A 239 28.95 20.08 4.53
C ALA A 239 27.80 21.09 4.55
N THR A 240 27.44 21.62 3.37
CA THR A 240 26.23 22.40 3.17
C THR A 240 25.25 21.63 2.28
N LEU A 241 23.95 21.68 2.60
CA LEU A 241 22.90 21.09 1.82
C LEU A 241 21.86 22.16 1.48
N ARG A 242 21.57 22.33 0.20
CA ARG A 242 20.48 23.17 -0.25
C ARG A 242 19.25 22.31 -0.56
N ILE A 243 18.14 22.60 0.10
CA ILE A 243 16.91 21.82 0.01
C ILE A 243 15.81 22.68 -0.60
N THR A 244 15.15 22.15 -1.63
CA THR A 244 14.05 22.78 -2.35
C THR A 244 12.89 21.81 -2.57
N ARG A 245 11.74 22.31 -2.97
CA ARG A 245 10.64 21.45 -3.46
C ARG A 245 11.03 20.81 -4.79
N VAL A 246 10.51 19.61 -5.05
CA VAL A 246 10.53 19.02 -6.39
C VAL A 246 9.48 19.75 -7.23
N ASP A 247 9.87 20.28 -8.38
CA ASP A 247 8.93 20.91 -9.31
C ASP A 247 7.97 19.87 -9.89
N ALA A 248 6.69 20.16 -9.87
CA ALA A 248 5.64 19.27 -10.37
C ALA A 248 5.75 18.97 -11.90
N SER A 249 6.64 19.67 -12.61
CA SER A 249 6.90 19.49 -14.06
C SER A 249 8.01 18.48 -14.36
N SER A 250 8.63 17.85 -13.36
CA SER A 250 9.76 16.93 -13.50
C SER A 250 9.43 15.46 -13.21
N VAL A 251 8.11 15.10 -13.14
CA VAL A 251 7.62 13.74 -12.96
C VAL A 251 6.88 13.27 -14.21
#